data_8e47b60238b0aa22cce7ec5af6deb155
#
_entry.id   8e47b60238b0aa22cce7ec5af6deb155
#
_cell.length_a   1.000
_cell.length_b   1.000
_cell.length_c   1.000
_cell.angle_alpha   90.00
_cell.angle_beta   90.00
_cell.angle_gamma   90.00
#
_symmetry.space_group_name_H-M   'P 1'
#
loop_
_entity.id
_entity.type
_entity.pdbx_description
1 polymer ?
#
loop_
_entity_poly.entity_id
_entity_poly.type
_entity_poly.pdbx_seq_one_letter_code
_entity_poly.pdbx_strand_id
1 'polypeptide(L)'
;MEKQNKNFLSGLFRQQIFIPIAALIILAVFNLIVDPSFFKITLGYNSAGDPVLSGYLMTILDYGSELAILAIGMTLVTAASGGQDISVGAAIAIAGSVILRVLCGTNSRPDTLQAPIIVAFLVACVVAMLFGAFNGALVAYFKIQPMVATLILYTAGRSIAAWINNNELPIVSDPTFSLSLIHISEPTRPEPIS
;
A
#
# COMPACT_ATOMS: atom_id res chain seq x y z
N MET A 1 7.85 45.77 -1.82
CA MET A 1 7.18 44.49 -1.59
C MET A 1 7.12 43.63 -2.84
N GLU A 2 7.10 44.15 -4.04
CA GLU A 2 6.98 43.42 -5.31
C GLU A 2 8.23 42.61 -5.73
N LYS A 3 9.43 43.08 -5.38
CA LYS A 3 10.70 42.38 -5.69
C LYS A 3 10.94 41.10 -4.86
N GLN A 4 10.37 41.04 -3.64
CA GLN A 4 10.54 39.90 -2.74
C GLN A 4 9.66 38.69 -3.19
N ASN A 5 8.53 38.99 -3.79
CA ASN A 5 7.59 37.95 -4.31
C ASN A 5 8.11 37.29 -5.56
N LYS A 6 8.85 38.00 -6.45
CA LYS A 6 9.45 37.40 -7.66
C LYS A 6 10.56 36.38 -7.34
N ASN A 7 11.34 36.63 -6.29
CA ASN A 7 12.42 35.74 -5.86
C ASN A 7 11.88 34.49 -5.17
N PHE A 8 10.74 34.58 -4.47
CA PHE A 8 10.08 33.43 -3.84
C PHE A 8 9.48 32.50 -4.88
N LEU A 9 8.79 33.03 -5.88
CA LEU A 9 8.23 32.25 -6.97
C LEU A 9 9.32 31.59 -7.83
N SER A 10 10.38 32.30 -8.17
CA SER A 10 11.50 31.72 -8.93
C SER A 10 12.26 30.64 -8.14
N GLY A 11 12.30 30.74 -6.82
CA GLY A 11 12.82 29.69 -5.94
C GLY A 11 11.93 28.45 -5.94
N LEU A 12 10.61 28.64 -5.94
CA LEU A 12 9.64 27.54 -5.96
C LEU A 12 9.71 26.74 -7.29
N PHE A 13 9.82 27.44 -8.43
CA PHE A 13 9.96 26.81 -9.74
C PHE A 13 11.26 26.00 -9.90
N ARG A 14 12.26 26.26 -9.09
CA ARG A 14 13.57 25.60 -9.11
C ARG A 14 13.62 24.35 -8.22
N GLN A 15 12.61 24.13 -7.40
CA GLN A 15 12.53 22.94 -6.55
C GLN A 15 12.00 21.75 -7.36
N GLN A 16 12.64 20.58 -7.23
CA GLN A 16 12.21 19.33 -7.87
C GLN A 16 10.77 18.92 -7.55
N ILE A 17 10.24 19.40 -6.40
CA ILE A 17 8.89 19.13 -5.91
C ILE A 17 7.83 19.96 -6.66
N PHE A 18 8.22 21.02 -7.36
CA PHE A 18 7.26 21.91 -8.05
C PHE A 18 6.46 21.19 -9.15
N ILE A 19 7.14 20.36 -9.97
CA ILE A 19 6.51 19.66 -11.09
C ILE A 19 5.43 18.68 -10.62
N PRO A 20 5.67 17.80 -9.63
CA PRO A 20 4.64 16.92 -9.07
C PRO A 20 3.45 17.67 -8.47
N ILE A 21 3.69 18.76 -7.73
CA ILE A 21 2.62 19.56 -7.12
C ILE A 21 1.80 20.26 -8.21
N ALA A 22 2.44 20.86 -9.20
CA ALA A 22 1.74 21.50 -10.31
C ALA A 22 0.89 20.49 -11.10
N ALA A 23 1.41 19.30 -11.38
CA ALA A 23 0.66 18.23 -12.02
C ALA A 23 -0.56 17.80 -11.20
N LEU A 24 -0.40 17.68 -9.86
CA LEU A 24 -1.49 17.33 -8.97
C LEU A 24 -2.59 18.40 -8.96
N ILE A 25 -2.22 19.68 -8.92
CA ILE A 25 -3.17 20.79 -8.99
C ILE A 25 -3.91 20.79 -10.33
N ILE A 26 -3.21 20.59 -11.45
CA ILE A 26 -3.82 20.52 -12.79
C ILE A 26 -4.82 19.36 -12.85
N LEU A 27 -4.46 18.19 -12.35
CA LEU A 27 -5.36 17.03 -12.29
C LEU A 27 -6.57 17.30 -11.40
N ALA A 28 -6.38 17.93 -10.25
CA ALA A 28 -7.49 18.28 -9.36
C ALA A 28 -8.47 19.25 -10.02
N VAL A 29 -7.96 20.30 -10.69
CA VAL A 29 -8.78 21.26 -11.42
C VAL A 29 -9.48 20.60 -12.61
N PHE A 30 -8.79 19.74 -13.34
CA PHE A 30 -9.38 19.00 -14.45
C PHE A 30 -10.55 18.12 -13.95
N ASN A 31 -10.37 17.36 -12.87
CA ASN A 31 -11.45 16.55 -12.30
C ASN A 31 -12.61 17.41 -11.80
N LEU A 32 -12.34 18.58 -11.22
CA LEU A 32 -13.40 19.50 -10.77
C LEU A 32 -14.25 20.02 -11.93
N ILE A 33 -13.65 20.22 -13.10
CA ILE A 33 -14.35 20.71 -14.30
C ILE A 33 -15.17 19.59 -14.95
N VAL A 34 -14.59 18.37 -15.05
CA VAL A 34 -15.22 17.23 -15.73
C VAL A 34 -16.32 16.63 -14.86
N ASP A 35 -16.08 16.48 -13.57
CA ASP A 35 -17.05 15.93 -12.60
C ASP A 35 -17.00 16.71 -11.28
N PRO A 36 -17.90 17.71 -11.11
CA PRO A 36 -18.01 18.46 -9.86
C PRO A 36 -18.38 17.61 -8.66
N SER A 37 -18.92 16.40 -8.88
CA SER A 37 -19.27 15.45 -7.81
C SER A 37 -18.06 14.67 -7.27
N PHE A 38 -16.92 14.74 -7.95
CA PHE A 38 -15.67 14.04 -7.58
C PHE A 38 -15.23 14.36 -6.14
N PHE A 39 -15.38 15.60 -5.71
CA PHE A 39 -15.00 16.04 -4.35
C PHE A 39 -16.13 15.92 -3.32
N LYS A 40 -17.32 15.40 -3.70
CA LYS A 40 -18.41 15.23 -2.75
C LYS A 40 -18.13 14.04 -1.85
N ILE A 41 -18.16 14.31 -0.54
CA ILE A 41 -18.17 13.28 0.50
C ILE A 41 -19.64 12.96 0.76
N THR A 42 -20.04 11.71 0.53
CA THR A 42 -21.38 11.21 0.82
C THR A 42 -21.33 10.28 2.02
N LEU A 43 -22.33 10.36 2.87
CA LEU A 43 -22.54 9.37 3.90
C LEU A 43 -23.27 8.18 3.25
N GLY A 44 -22.55 7.08 3.07
CA GLY A 44 -23.11 5.79 2.72
C GLY A 44 -23.41 4.98 3.98
N TYR A 45 -24.17 3.90 3.84
CA TYR A 45 -24.37 2.93 4.91
C TYR A 45 -23.69 1.62 4.48
N ASN A 46 -22.94 1.04 5.40
CA ASN A 46 -22.32 -0.26 5.24
C ASN A 46 -23.40 -1.36 5.25
N SER A 47 -23.04 -2.57 4.80
CA SER A 47 -23.87 -3.77 4.88
C SER A 47 -24.34 -4.10 6.32
N ALA A 48 -23.65 -3.58 7.34
CA ALA A 48 -24.02 -3.66 8.73
C ALA A 48 -24.96 -2.53 9.21
N GLY A 49 -25.25 -1.52 8.34
CA GLY A 49 -26.09 -0.37 8.68
C GLY A 49 -25.36 0.80 9.33
N ASP A 50 -24.02 0.76 9.43
CA ASP A 50 -23.23 1.85 10.00
C ASP A 50 -22.97 2.95 8.96
N PRO A 51 -22.97 4.23 9.37
CA PRO A 51 -22.68 5.34 8.47
C PRO A 51 -21.19 5.35 8.12
N VAL A 52 -20.86 5.18 6.84
CA VAL A 52 -19.51 5.22 6.30
C VAL A 52 -19.36 6.40 5.36
N LEU A 53 -18.24 7.11 5.47
CA LEU A 53 -17.89 8.17 4.54
C LEU A 53 -17.45 7.54 3.22
N SER A 54 -18.24 7.77 2.18
CA SER A 54 -17.98 7.30 0.82
C SER A 54 -17.66 8.47 -0.11
N GLY A 55 -16.79 8.24 -1.09
CA GLY A 55 -16.45 9.22 -2.12
C GLY A 55 -15.05 9.02 -2.66
N TYR A 56 -14.80 9.54 -3.85
CA TYR A 56 -13.46 9.45 -4.46
C TYR A 56 -12.36 10.08 -3.60
N LEU A 57 -12.69 11.14 -2.85
CA LEU A 57 -11.73 11.79 -1.95
C LEU A 57 -11.30 10.85 -0.82
N MET A 58 -12.25 10.10 -0.24
CA MET A 58 -11.93 9.10 0.80
C MET A 58 -11.05 7.99 0.24
N THR A 59 -11.34 7.50 -0.96
CA THR A 59 -10.52 6.50 -1.64
C THR A 59 -9.10 7.01 -1.91
N ILE A 60 -8.96 8.28 -2.33
CA ILE A 60 -7.64 8.90 -2.54
C ILE A 60 -6.87 9.01 -1.23
N LEU A 61 -7.52 9.40 -0.13
CA LEU A 61 -6.89 9.51 1.18
C LEU A 61 -6.45 8.15 1.71
N ASP A 62 -7.26 7.12 1.50
CA ASP A 62 -6.98 5.75 1.92
C ASP A 62 -5.73 5.21 1.21
N TYR A 63 -5.76 5.13 -0.11
CA TYR A 63 -4.58 4.71 -0.89
C TYR A 63 -3.37 5.64 -0.70
N GLY A 64 -3.63 6.94 -0.53
CA GLY A 64 -2.58 7.92 -0.28
C GLY A 64 -1.88 7.70 1.06
N SER A 65 -2.61 7.29 2.09
CA SER A 65 -2.03 6.99 3.41
C SER A 65 -1.15 5.74 3.38
N GLU A 66 -1.57 4.69 2.68
CA GLU A 66 -0.76 3.49 2.46
C GLU A 66 0.55 3.82 1.73
N LEU A 67 0.45 4.57 0.62
CA LEU A 67 1.61 4.99 -0.15
C LEU A 67 2.55 5.91 0.66
N ALA A 68 2.01 6.76 1.53
CA ALA A 68 2.81 7.63 2.38
C ALA A 68 3.65 6.82 3.38
N ILE A 69 3.07 5.81 4.02
CA ILE A 69 3.78 4.91 4.94
C ILE A 69 4.90 4.16 4.19
N LEU A 70 4.59 3.63 3.02
CA LEU A 70 5.57 2.94 2.18
C LEU A 70 6.69 3.88 1.72
N ALA A 71 6.37 5.12 1.35
CA ALA A 71 7.34 6.12 0.91
C ALA A 71 8.32 6.49 2.03
N ILE A 72 7.86 6.58 3.29
CA ILE A 72 8.75 6.81 4.45
C ILE A 72 9.73 5.64 4.60
N GLY A 73 9.22 4.41 4.56
CA GLY A 73 10.06 3.21 4.62
C GLY A 73 11.09 3.16 3.48
N MET A 74 10.64 3.44 2.25
CA MET A 74 11.51 3.49 1.07
C MET A 74 12.60 4.57 1.17
N THR A 75 12.27 5.72 1.72
CA THR A 75 13.24 6.81 1.91
C THR A 75 14.36 6.38 2.84
N LEU A 76 14.03 5.69 3.94
CA LEU A 76 15.02 5.17 4.89
C LEU A 76 15.92 4.11 4.23
N VAL A 77 15.35 3.18 3.48
CA VAL A 77 16.11 2.13 2.78
C VAL A 77 17.03 2.74 1.73
N THR A 78 16.53 3.68 0.91
CA THR A 78 17.33 4.36 -0.13
C THR A 78 18.45 5.18 0.48
N ALA A 79 18.20 5.87 1.60
CA ALA A 79 19.22 6.63 2.32
C ALA A 79 20.31 5.73 2.90
N ALA A 80 19.96 4.54 3.38
CA ALA A 80 20.92 3.59 3.95
C ALA A 80 21.72 2.83 2.90
N SER A 81 21.09 2.40 1.81
CA SER A 81 21.72 1.56 0.76
C SER A 81 22.40 2.37 -0.33
N GLY A 82 22.10 3.66 -0.47
CA GLY A 82 22.57 4.51 -1.57
C GLY A 82 22.00 4.12 -2.94
N GLY A 83 21.00 3.24 -3.00
CA GLY A 83 20.36 2.78 -4.24
C GLY A 83 18.86 2.60 -4.09
N GLN A 84 18.16 2.48 -5.22
CA GLN A 84 16.71 2.22 -5.24
C GLN A 84 16.43 0.75 -4.89
N ASP A 85 15.41 0.55 -4.05
CA ASP A 85 14.88 -0.77 -3.71
C ASP A 85 13.57 -1.03 -4.48
N ILE A 86 13.60 -2.02 -5.37
CA ILE A 86 12.44 -2.40 -6.19
C ILE A 86 11.66 -3.55 -5.51
N SER A 87 12.24 -4.18 -4.47
CA SER A 87 11.68 -5.38 -3.84
C SER A 87 10.48 -5.12 -2.92
N VAL A 88 10.13 -3.86 -2.63
CA VAL A 88 9.05 -3.48 -1.71
C VAL A 88 7.72 -4.13 -2.09
N GLY A 89 7.36 -4.13 -3.38
CA GLY A 89 6.13 -4.79 -3.83
C GLY A 89 6.11 -6.30 -3.56
N ALA A 90 7.27 -6.97 -3.67
CA ALA A 90 7.39 -8.38 -3.32
C ALA A 90 7.34 -8.62 -1.80
N ALA A 91 7.93 -7.72 -1.01
CA ALA A 91 7.88 -7.79 0.45
C ALA A 91 6.43 -7.67 0.95
N ILE A 92 5.64 -6.75 0.38
CA ILE A 92 4.20 -6.60 0.66
C ILE A 92 3.44 -7.88 0.28
N ALA A 93 3.71 -8.43 -0.91
CA ALA A 93 3.06 -9.65 -1.37
C ALA A 93 3.37 -10.85 -0.45
N ILE A 94 4.62 -11.01 -0.01
CA ILE A 94 5.01 -12.06 0.93
C ILE A 94 4.33 -11.83 2.29
N ALA A 95 4.38 -10.61 2.83
CA ALA A 95 3.77 -10.30 4.12
C ALA A 95 2.25 -10.57 4.10
N GLY A 96 1.55 -10.11 3.06
CA GLY A 96 0.13 -10.38 2.87
C GLY A 96 -0.19 -11.87 2.74
N SER A 97 0.61 -12.61 1.95
CA SER A 97 0.47 -14.07 1.81
C SER A 97 0.66 -14.81 3.12
N VAL A 98 1.63 -14.39 3.95
CA VAL A 98 1.88 -14.97 5.27
C VAL A 98 0.72 -14.67 6.22
N ILE A 99 0.20 -13.44 6.24
CA ILE A 99 -0.99 -13.09 7.04
C ILE A 99 -2.15 -14.01 6.68
N LEU A 100 -2.48 -14.11 5.39
CA LEU A 100 -3.57 -14.95 4.92
C LEU A 100 -3.32 -16.43 5.26
N ARG A 101 -2.10 -16.91 5.12
CA ARG A 101 -1.74 -18.30 5.45
C ARG A 101 -1.89 -18.60 6.94
N VAL A 102 -1.54 -17.68 7.81
CA VAL A 102 -1.68 -17.84 9.27
C VAL A 102 -3.14 -17.75 9.69
N LEU A 103 -3.93 -16.86 9.07
CA LEU A 103 -5.35 -16.68 9.40
C LEU A 103 -6.23 -17.81 8.85
N CYS A 104 -5.99 -18.22 7.58
CA CYS A 104 -6.82 -19.21 6.89
C CYS A 104 -6.29 -20.64 7.00
N GLY A 105 -5.05 -20.84 7.42
CA GLY A 105 -4.38 -22.14 7.42
C GLY A 105 -4.25 -22.70 6.00
N THR A 106 -4.67 -23.95 5.82
CA THR A 106 -4.67 -24.64 4.51
C THR A 106 -5.97 -24.46 3.71
N ASN A 107 -7.00 -23.87 4.33
CA ASN A 107 -8.30 -23.68 3.69
C ASN A 107 -8.34 -22.33 2.98
N SER A 108 -8.76 -22.35 1.71
CA SER A 108 -8.89 -21.11 0.93
C SER A 108 -10.10 -20.26 1.34
N ARG A 109 -11.05 -20.83 2.08
CA ARG A 109 -12.26 -20.15 2.62
C ARG A 109 -12.62 -20.71 3.99
N PRO A 110 -11.91 -20.32 5.04
CA PRO A 110 -12.27 -20.78 6.39
C PRO A 110 -13.48 -19.98 6.91
N ASP A 111 -14.37 -20.69 7.58
CA ASP A 111 -15.51 -20.09 8.28
C ASP A 111 -15.10 -19.39 9.59
N THR A 112 -13.93 -19.73 10.13
CA THR A 112 -13.37 -19.17 11.35
C THR A 112 -11.88 -18.96 11.22
N LEU A 113 -11.35 -17.91 11.85
CA LEU A 113 -9.92 -17.63 11.90
C LEU A 113 -9.19 -18.71 12.71
N GLN A 114 -8.10 -19.25 12.16
CA GLN A 114 -7.28 -20.26 12.85
C GLN A 114 -6.34 -19.64 13.89
N ALA A 115 -5.99 -18.36 13.73
CA ALA A 115 -5.11 -17.66 14.64
C ALA A 115 -5.59 -16.21 14.88
N PRO A 116 -5.23 -15.61 16.03
CA PRO A 116 -5.49 -14.20 16.27
C PRO A 116 -4.76 -13.31 15.25
N ILE A 117 -5.41 -12.23 14.82
CA ILE A 117 -4.89 -11.27 13.83
C ILE A 117 -3.51 -10.73 14.26
N ILE A 118 -3.32 -10.47 15.56
CA ILE A 118 -2.05 -9.99 16.12
C ILE A 118 -0.90 -10.98 15.86
N VAL A 119 -1.16 -12.29 16.00
CA VAL A 119 -0.15 -13.33 15.73
C VAL A 119 0.20 -13.35 14.25
N ALA A 120 -0.79 -13.29 13.36
CA ALA A 120 -0.55 -13.24 11.93
C ALA A 120 0.30 -12.01 11.54
N PHE A 121 -0.01 -10.85 12.12
CA PHE A 121 0.75 -9.62 11.90
C PHE A 121 2.21 -9.75 12.38
N LEU A 122 2.43 -10.26 13.59
CA LEU A 122 3.78 -10.44 14.13
C LEU A 122 4.61 -11.42 13.29
N VAL A 123 4.02 -12.53 12.85
CA VAL A 123 4.69 -13.50 11.97
C VAL A 123 5.04 -12.85 10.64
N ALA A 124 4.14 -12.08 10.04
CA ALA A 124 4.41 -11.36 8.79
C ALA A 124 5.54 -10.33 8.96
N CYS A 125 5.58 -9.60 10.08
CA CYS A 125 6.68 -8.68 10.37
C CYS A 125 8.02 -9.40 10.48
N VAL A 126 8.08 -10.56 11.14
CA VAL A 126 9.32 -11.36 11.23
C VAL A 126 9.76 -11.83 9.85
N VAL A 127 8.84 -12.34 9.03
CA VAL A 127 9.16 -12.79 7.67
C VAL A 127 9.63 -11.62 6.80
N ALA A 128 8.97 -10.47 6.87
CA ALA A 128 9.38 -9.27 6.16
C ALA A 128 10.78 -8.78 6.59
N MET A 129 11.09 -8.83 7.90
CA MET A 129 12.43 -8.52 8.41
C MET A 129 13.49 -9.49 7.88
N LEU A 130 13.22 -10.78 7.85
CA LEU A 130 14.14 -11.78 7.29
C LEU A 130 14.37 -11.56 5.80
N PHE A 131 13.33 -11.24 5.06
CA PHE A 131 13.43 -10.90 3.64
C PHE A 131 14.27 -9.65 3.41
N GLY A 132 14.05 -8.60 4.19
CA GLY A 132 14.84 -7.37 4.15
C GLY A 132 16.31 -7.60 4.58
N ALA A 133 16.53 -8.39 5.62
CA ALA A 133 17.88 -8.74 6.06
C ALA A 133 18.65 -9.53 5.00
N PHE A 134 17.99 -10.46 4.31
CA PHE A 134 18.57 -11.19 3.19
C PHE A 134 18.97 -10.25 2.05
N ASN A 135 18.08 -9.32 1.67
CA ASN A 135 18.36 -8.30 0.67
C ASN A 135 19.55 -7.41 1.08
N GLY A 136 19.54 -6.93 2.33
CA GLY A 136 20.63 -6.14 2.90
C GLY A 136 21.97 -6.89 2.89
N ALA A 137 21.97 -8.20 3.17
CA ALA A 137 23.16 -9.03 3.11
C ALA A 137 23.72 -9.15 1.68
N LEU A 138 22.87 -9.32 0.67
CA LEU A 138 23.28 -9.35 -0.74
C LEU A 138 24.01 -8.06 -1.14
N VAL A 139 23.52 -6.93 -0.69
CA VAL A 139 24.11 -5.63 -1.01
C VAL A 139 25.39 -5.39 -0.17
N ALA A 140 25.34 -5.66 1.14
CA ALA A 140 26.42 -5.30 2.06
C ALA A 140 27.63 -6.25 1.97
N TYR A 141 27.38 -7.56 1.96
CA TYR A 141 28.46 -8.57 1.97
C TYR A 141 28.92 -8.94 0.55
N PHE A 142 27.98 -9.22 -0.34
CA PHE A 142 28.30 -9.64 -1.71
C PHE A 142 28.58 -8.46 -2.64
N LYS A 143 28.39 -7.23 -2.16
CA LYS A 143 28.63 -6.00 -2.96
C LYS A 143 27.85 -5.95 -4.29
N ILE A 144 26.70 -6.63 -4.33
CA ILE A 144 25.80 -6.58 -5.47
C ILE A 144 25.16 -5.20 -5.52
N GLN A 145 25.06 -4.64 -6.72
CA GLN A 145 24.39 -3.36 -6.90
C GLN A 145 22.94 -3.44 -6.37
N PRO A 146 22.49 -2.50 -5.51
CA PRO A 146 21.19 -2.57 -4.85
C PRO A 146 20.02 -2.81 -5.82
N MET A 147 20.00 -2.12 -6.95
CA MET A 147 18.96 -2.24 -7.97
C MET A 147 18.87 -3.66 -8.55
N VAL A 148 20.01 -4.34 -8.75
CA VAL A 148 20.06 -5.70 -9.29
C VAL A 148 19.59 -6.71 -8.25
N ALA A 149 20.07 -6.59 -7.01
CA ALA A 149 19.68 -7.48 -5.91
C ALA A 149 18.16 -7.40 -5.66
N THR A 150 17.61 -6.20 -5.60
CA THR A 150 16.18 -5.98 -5.34
C THR A 150 15.29 -6.40 -6.50
N LEU A 151 15.76 -6.31 -7.75
CA LEU A 151 15.02 -6.80 -8.92
C LEU A 151 14.90 -8.34 -8.91
N ILE A 152 15.99 -9.04 -8.55
CA ILE A 152 15.95 -10.50 -8.38
C ILE A 152 14.97 -10.90 -7.29
N LEU A 153 15.03 -10.19 -6.13
CA LEU A 153 14.09 -10.43 -5.05
C LEU A 153 12.64 -10.08 -5.39
N TYR A 154 12.42 -9.08 -6.21
CA TYR A 154 11.09 -8.72 -6.70
C TYR A 154 10.43 -9.88 -7.47
N THR A 155 11.17 -10.49 -8.39
CA THR A 155 10.65 -11.62 -9.17
C THR A 155 10.51 -12.89 -8.33
N ALA A 156 11.52 -13.23 -7.56
CA ALA A 156 11.51 -14.39 -6.67
C ALA A 156 10.44 -14.27 -5.58
N GLY A 157 10.31 -13.10 -4.96
CA GLY A 157 9.38 -12.85 -3.87
C GLY A 157 7.92 -12.98 -4.29
N ARG A 158 7.56 -12.57 -5.50
CA ARG A 158 6.21 -12.78 -6.03
C ARG A 158 5.88 -14.26 -6.20
N SER A 159 6.83 -15.05 -6.67
CA SER A 159 6.68 -16.51 -6.81
C SER A 159 6.59 -17.18 -5.44
N ILE A 160 7.38 -16.73 -4.45
CA ILE A 160 7.31 -17.21 -3.07
C ILE A 160 5.94 -16.88 -2.46
N ALA A 161 5.44 -15.66 -2.65
CA ALA A 161 4.14 -15.25 -2.16
C ALA A 161 3.01 -16.12 -2.72
N ALA A 162 3.05 -16.42 -4.01
CA ALA A 162 2.09 -17.31 -4.66
C ALA A 162 2.21 -18.74 -4.13
N TRP A 163 3.43 -19.26 -3.94
CA TRP A 163 3.68 -20.59 -3.40
C TRP A 163 3.17 -20.76 -1.97
N ILE A 164 3.33 -19.75 -1.10
CA ILE A 164 2.84 -19.77 0.29
C ILE A 164 1.34 -20.10 0.34
N ASN A 165 0.57 -19.58 -0.58
CA ASN A 165 -0.89 -19.77 -0.65
C ASN A 165 -1.31 -20.81 -1.73
N ASN A 166 -0.41 -21.68 -2.18
CA ASN A 166 -0.67 -22.70 -3.21
C ASN A 166 -1.22 -22.14 -4.53
N ASN A 167 -0.83 -20.92 -4.91
CA ASN A 167 -1.36 -20.14 -6.05
C ASN A 167 -2.87 -19.82 -5.94
N GLU A 168 -3.44 -19.92 -4.76
CA GLU A 168 -4.80 -19.51 -4.48
C GLU A 168 -4.82 -18.16 -3.75
N LEU A 169 -5.93 -17.42 -3.86
CA LEU A 169 -6.19 -16.23 -3.07
C LEU A 169 -7.16 -16.60 -1.95
N PRO A 170 -6.68 -16.85 -0.72
CA PRO A 170 -7.56 -17.13 0.41
C PRO A 170 -8.47 -15.94 0.68
N ILE A 171 -9.73 -16.22 0.92
CA ILE A 171 -10.74 -15.19 1.26
C ILE A 171 -11.14 -15.43 2.71
N VAL A 172 -10.91 -14.43 3.54
CA VAL A 172 -11.34 -14.46 4.94
C VAL A 172 -12.81 -14.05 4.99
N SER A 173 -13.70 -15.01 5.29
CA SER A 173 -15.15 -14.80 5.38
C SER A 173 -15.63 -14.61 6.82
N ASP A 174 -14.72 -14.56 7.78
CA ASP A 174 -15.07 -14.40 9.20
C ASP A 174 -15.65 -12.99 9.46
N PRO A 175 -16.84 -12.89 10.09
CA PRO A 175 -17.44 -11.59 10.42
C PRO A 175 -16.56 -10.72 11.31
N THR A 176 -15.78 -11.33 12.20
CA THR A 176 -14.87 -10.62 13.12
C THR A 176 -13.75 -9.93 12.36
N PHE A 177 -13.23 -10.58 11.31
CA PHE A 177 -12.21 -10.00 10.44
C PHE A 177 -12.81 -8.89 9.56
N SER A 178 -14.00 -9.13 9.02
CA SER A 178 -14.75 -8.13 8.26
C SER A 178 -15.02 -6.88 9.09
N LEU A 179 -15.47 -7.02 10.34
CA LEU A 179 -15.70 -5.91 11.26
C LEU A 179 -14.41 -5.13 11.57
N SER A 180 -13.27 -5.80 11.72
CA SER A 180 -11.99 -5.13 11.99
C SER A 180 -11.45 -4.37 10.76
N LEU A 181 -11.74 -4.85 9.54
CA LEU A 181 -11.37 -4.19 8.28
C LEU A 181 -12.37 -3.11 7.85
N ILE A 182 -13.65 -3.25 8.18
CA ILE A 182 -14.70 -2.27 7.89
C ILE A 182 -14.42 -0.94 8.57
N HIS A 183 -13.75 -0.94 9.71
CA HIS A 183 -13.27 0.30 10.33
C HIS A 183 -12.11 0.96 9.56
N ILE A 184 -11.52 0.29 8.58
CA ILE A 184 -10.34 0.80 7.85
C ILE A 184 -10.60 1.04 6.37
N SER A 185 -11.34 0.20 5.65
CA SER A 185 -11.64 0.45 4.23
C SER A 185 -12.63 -0.55 3.65
N GLU A 186 -13.80 -0.10 3.22
CA GLU A 186 -14.63 -0.83 2.29
C GLU A 186 -14.71 -0.05 0.96
N PRO A 187 -13.97 -0.45 -0.10
CA PRO A 187 -14.33 -0.02 -1.43
C PRO A 187 -15.64 -0.70 -1.80
N THR A 188 -16.69 0.07 -1.99
CA THR A 188 -17.98 -0.37 -2.48
C THR A 188 -17.81 -1.31 -3.67
N ARG A 189 -18.09 -2.60 -3.46
CA ARG A 189 -18.23 -3.56 -4.54
C ARG A 189 -19.46 -3.16 -5.34
N PRO A 190 -19.39 -2.88 -6.65
CA PRO A 190 -20.58 -2.65 -7.43
C PRO A 190 -21.42 -3.93 -7.39
N GLU A 191 -22.65 -3.82 -6.94
CA GLU A 191 -23.62 -4.89 -6.98
C GLU A 191 -23.84 -5.33 -8.44
N PRO A 192 -23.89 -6.64 -8.74
CA PRO A 192 -24.25 -7.09 -10.06
C PRO A 192 -25.70 -6.66 -10.32
N ILE A 193 -25.89 -5.91 -11.39
CA ILE A 193 -27.21 -5.51 -11.89
C ILE A 193 -27.89 -6.80 -12.35
N SER A 194 -28.92 -7.22 -11.62
CA SER A 194 -29.85 -8.29 -12.00
C SER A 194 -30.79 -7.84 -13.11
#